data_0235027a4fe7801d969ed1737168c7a6
#
_entry.id   0235027a4fe7801d969ed1737168c7a6
#
_cell.length_a   1.000
_cell.length_b   1.000
_cell.length_c   1.000
_cell.angle_alpha   90.00
_cell.angle_beta   90.00
_cell.angle_gamma   90.00
#
_symmetry.space_group_name_H-M   'P 1'
#
loop_
_entity.id
_entity.type
_entity.pdbx_description
1 polymer ?
#
loop_
_entity_poly.entity_id
_entity_poly.type
_entity_poly.pdbx_seq_one_letter_code
_entity_poly.pdbx_strand_id
1 'polypeptide(L)'
;EGKGLAGLEYSEDRILSVIGHGHRRFLPSAAIGPVPGMVIEEPNNLGTAPGIFLSLAHILAIDPEACVVLLPSDHFVNPEHCFVRHVMDACKLVERQRDQAVLLAAVPDRPGGEFGWIQPRKAGRAASKGAMRVLGFRERPGLAESCGLFEDGCLWNTMIMVARARTLWEIGRRCLPEMMNWFDAFLMLLRDIQTGKLGPEMKALAPLRLYKELSPADFSRDILQQAAGQFMVLPMEGVVWCDWACPERVTEALARLNRPHLFPAESGAASAGGARPAFTVSEIHA
;
A
#
# COMPACT_ATOMS: atom_id res chain seq x y z
N GLU A 1 20.92 -8.45 8.74
CA GLU A 1 20.76 -6.99 8.80
C GLU A 1 19.70 -6.59 7.79
N GLY A 2 18.46 -6.40 8.28
CA GLY A 2 17.35 -5.90 7.48
C GLY A 2 17.59 -4.44 7.14
N LYS A 3 18.21 -4.18 6.00
CA LYS A 3 18.33 -2.84 5.41
C LYS A 3 17.04 -2.52 4.62
N GLY A 4 15.89 -2.54 5.28
CA GLY A 4 14.68 -2.01 4.68
C GLY A 4 14.76 -0.49 4.63
N LEU A 5 14.59 0.11 3.44
CA LEU A 5 14.53 1.55 3.22
C LEU A 5 15.73 2.34 3.78
N ALA A 6 16.96 1.86 3.57
CA ALA A 6 18.22 2.44 4.06
C ALA A 6 18.53 3.83 3.47
N GLY A 7 17.71 4.80 3.68
CA GLY A 7 17.83 6.19 3.22
C GLY A 7 16.70 7.07 3.73
N LEU A 8 15.70 6.47 4.38
CA LEU A 8 14.67 7.17 5.14
C LEU A 8 15.09 7.07 6.61
N GLU A 9 15.44 8.17 7.25
CA GLU A 9 15.59 8.22 8.70
C GLU A 9 14.20 8.16 9.31
N TYR A 10 13.82 6.98 9.82
CA TYR A 10 12.60 6.79 10.58
C TYR A 10 12.90 6.03 11.86
N SER A 11 12.17 6.36 12.89
CA SER A 11 12.22 5.66 14.17
C SER A 11 11.33 4.40 14.08
N GLU A 12 11.75 3.29 14.68
CA GLU A 12 11.01 2.01 14.62
C GLU A 12 9.57 2.12 15.16
N ASP A 13 9.32 3.03 16.09
CA ASP A 13 7.99 3.31 16.63
C ASP A 13 7.03 3.97 15.62
N ARG A 14 7.55 4.40 14.45
CA ARG A 14 6.78 4.93 13.32
C ARG A 14 6.41 3.88 12.28
N ILE A 15 6.73 2.62 12.50
CA ILE A 15 6.35 1.52 11.62
C ILE A 15 5.10 0.85 12.18
N LEU A 16 4.12 0.62 11.28
CA LEU A 16 2.93 -0.14 11.58
C LEU A 16 2.76 -1.22 10.51
N SER A 17 2.76 -2.48 10.91
CA SER A 17 2.57 -3.62 10.03
C SER A 17 1.20 -4.24 10.25
N VAL A 18 0.42 -4.38 9.19
CA VAL A 18 -0.87 -5.10 9.21
C VAL A 18 -0.66 -6.47 8.59
N ILE A 19 -1.04 -7.51 9.30
CA ILE A 19 -0.91 -8.90 8.87
C ILE A 19 -2.26 -9.60 8.89
N GLY A 20 -2.46 -10.56 8.02
CA GLY A 20 -3.68 -11.38 8.00
C GLY A 20 -3.79 -12.31 9.22
N HIS A 21 -5.00 -12.77 9.49
CA HIS A 21 -5.28 -13.70 10.57
C HIS A 21 -4.39 -14.96 10.50
N GLY A 22 -3.77 -15.30 11.61
CA GLY A 22 -2.85 -16.45 11.72
C GLY A 22 -1.49 -16.25 11.06
N HIS A 23 -1.21 -15.09 10.46
CA HIS A 23 0.09 -14.82 9.82
C HIS A 23 1.20 -14.47 10.80
N ARG A 24 0.88 -14.21 12.06
CA ARG A 24 1.89 -13.95 13.12
C ARG A 24 2.95 -15.06 13.19
N ARG A 25 2.60 -16.30 12.86
CA ARG A 25 3.52 -17.47 12.81
C ARG A 25 4.60 -17.36 11.73
N PHE A 26 4.42 -16.51 10.73
CA PHE A 26 5.38 -16.28 9.64
C PHE A 26 6.28 -15.06 9.90
N LEU A 27 6.03 -14.32 10.96
CA LEU A 27 6.92 -13.23 11.34
C LEU A 27 8.30 -13.77 11.73
N PRO A 28 9.38 -13.01 11.50
CA PRO A 28 10.71 -13.40 11.89
C PRO A 28 10.75 -13.87 13.35
N SER A 29 11.39 -15.00 13.60
CA SER A 29 11.66 -15.46 14.96
C SER A 29 12.62 -14.50 15.67
N ALA A 30 12.67 -14.56 16.99
CA ALA A 30 13.62 -13.77 17.78
C ALA A 30 15.09 -13.94 17.34
N ALA A 31 15.40 -15.04 16.63
CA ALA A 31 16.74 -15.28 16.08
C ALA A 31 17.10 -14.40 14.87
N ILE A 32 16.08 -13.89 14.15
CA ILE A 32 16.26 -12.99 12.98
C ILE A 32 16.10 -11.51 13.41
N GLY A 33 15.54 -11.29 14.58
CA GLY A 33 15.22 -9.98 15.16
C GLY A 33 13.72 -9.71 15.23
N PRO A 34 13.28 -8.81 16.11
CA PRO A 34 11.87 -8.43 16.22
C PRO A 34 11.42 -7.69 14.95
N VAL A 35 10.14 -7.83 14.61
CA VAL A 35 9.51 -6.94 13.62
C VAL A 35 9.45 -5.54 14.22
N PRO A 36 10.02 -4.53 13.57
CA PRO A 36 10.02 -3.18 14.11
C PRO A 36 8.61 -2.61 14.20
N GLY A 37 8.36 -1.80 15.21
CA GLY A 37 7.13 -1.05 15.36
C GLY A 37 5.93 -1.84 15.87
N MET A 38 4.74 -1.38 15.48
CA MET A 38 3.47 -1.97 15.87
C MET A 38 3.03 -3.02 14.85
N VAL A 39 2.65 -4.21 15.32
CA VAL A 39 2.05 -5.24 14.48
C VAL A 39 0.58 -5.41 14.84
N ILE A 40 -0.29 -5.20 13.86
CA ILE A 40 -1.74 -5.40 13.97
C ILE A 40 -2.13 -6.61 13.14
N GLU A 41 -2.85 -7.55 13.75
CA GLU A 41 -3.40 -8.70 13.06
C GLU A 41 -4.88 -8.44 12.73
N GLU A 42 -5.24 -8.55 11.45
CA GLU A 42 -6.63 -8.47 11.02
C GLU A 42 -7.39 -9.71 11.50
N PRO A 43 -8.58 -9.55 12.10
CA PRO A 43 -9.38 -10.70 12.54
C PRO A 43 -9.81 -11.62 11.40
N ASN A 44 -10.11 -11.06 10.23
CA ASN A 44 -10.52 -11.76 9.02
C ASN A 44 -9.98 -11.04 7.79
N ASN A 45 -9.82 -11.74 6.67
CA ASN A 45 -9.49 -11.11 5.39
C ASN A 45 -10.79 -10.58 4.74
N LEU A 46 -11.00 -9.28 4.81
CA LEU A 46 -12.12 -8.58 4.18
C LEU A 46 -11.67 -7.72 2.98
N GLY A 47 -10.47 -7.96 2.45
CA GLY A 47 -9.90 -7.22 1.33
C GLY A 47 -8.94 -6.12 1.75
N THR A 48 -8.45 -5.34 0.79
CA THR A 48 -7.36 -4.39 1.01
C THR A 48 -7.81 -3.11 1.72
N ALA A 49 -9.04 -2.64 1.49
CA ALA A 49 -9.52 -1.40 2.10
C ALA A 49 -9.64 -1.49 3.63
N PRO A 50 -10.24 -2.53 4.24
CA PRO A 50 -10.29 -2.65 5.70
C PRO A 50 -8.93 -2.64 6.37
N GLY A 51 -7.92 -3.34 5.82
CA GLY A 51 -6.56 -3.36 6.37
C GLY A 51 -5.90 -1.99 6.35
N ILE A 52 -6.05 -1.25 5.26
CA ILE A 52 -5.55 0.12 5.14
C ILE A 52 -6.23 1.04 6.16
N PHE A 53 -7.56 1.02 6.27
CA PHE A 53 -8.26 1.88 7.22
C PHE A 53 -8.04 1.45 8.68
N LEU A 54 -7.80 0.18 8.94
CA LEU A 54 -7.39 -0.28 10.27
C LEU A 54 -6.07 0.37 10.70
N SER A 55 -5.08 0.36 9.83
CA SER A 55 -3.80 1.02 10.09
C SER A 55 -3.95 2.54 10.26
N LEU A 56 -4.70 3.18 9.35
CA LEU A 56 -4.94 4.62 9.42
C LEU A 56 -5.67 5.04 10.69
N ALA A 57 -6.60 4.23 11.21
CA ALA A 57 -7.27 4.51 12.48
C ALA A 57 -6.29 4.58 13.64
N HIS A 58 -5.35 3.63 13.72
CA HIS A 58 -4.32 3.63 14.76
C HIS A 58 -3.39 4.84 14.64
N ILE A 59 -2.99 5.21 13.42
CA ILE A 59 -2.14 6.37 13.17
C ILE A 59 -2.87 7.66 13.54
N LEU A 60 -4.11 7.85 13.06
CA LEU A 60 -4.92 9.04 13.33
C LEU A 60 -5.30 9.21 14.80
N ALA A 61 -5.32 8.12 15.57
CA ALA A 61 -5.49 8.21 17.02
C ALA A 61 -4.27 8.86 17.69
N ILE A 62 -3.06 8.62 17.17
CA ILE A 62 -1.79 9.13 17.71
C ILE A 62 -1.49 10.52 17.12
N ASP A 63 -1.50 10.63 15.80
CA ASP A 63 -1.19 11.88 15.08
C ASP A 63 -2.19 12.14 13.96
N PRO A 64 -3.11 13.09 14.14
CA PRO A 64 -4.08 13.48 13.13
C PRO A 64 -3.48 14.10 11.86
N GLU A 65 -2.25 14.60 11.93
CA GLU A 65 -1.56 15.27 10.82
C GLU A 65 -0.49 14.38 10.17
N ALA A 66 -0.43 13.10 10.56
CA ALA A 66 0.56 12.16 10.03
C ALA A 66 0.59 12.12 8.50
N CYS A 67 1.78 12.19 7.93
CA CYS A 67 2.04 11.81 6.56
C CYS A 67 2.43 10.32 6.55
N VAL A 68 1.71 9.52 5.78
CA VAL A 68 1.89 8.07 5.74
C VAL A 68 2.45 7.62 4.40
N VAL A 69 3.30 6.61 4.44
CA VAL A 69 3.72 5.83 3.27
C VAL A 69 3.16 4.43 3.42
N LEU A 70 2.28 4.04 2.50
CA LEU A 70 1.75 2.68 2.44
C LEU A 70 2.62 1.85 1.51
N LEU A 71 3.10 0.72 2.01
CA LEU A 71 3.97 -0.20 1.29
C LEU A 71 3.43 -1.62 1.40
N PRO A 72 3.09 -2.28 0.28
CA PRO A 72 2.85 -3.72 0.29
C PRO A 72 4.12 -4.48 0.70
N SER A 73 3.96 -5.55 1.47
CA SER A 73 5.09 -6.28 2.07
C SER A 73 5.79 -7.26 1.13
N ASP A 74 5.17 -7.57 0.00
CA ASP A 74 5.65 -8.51 -1.01
C ASP A 74 6.30 -7.84 -2.22
N HIS A 75 6.64 -6.56 -2.11
CA HIS A 75 7.26 -5.82 -3.20
C HIS A 75 8.78 -5.86 -3.16
N PHE A 76 9.34 -6.00 -4.34
CA PHE A 76 10.76 -5.85 -4.60
C PHE A 76 11.02 -4.59 -5.43
N VAL A 77 12.03 -3.83 -5.06
CA VAL A 77 12.45 -2.61 -5.76
C VAL A 77 13.98 -2.58 -5.90
N ASN A 78 14.47 -2.19 -7.06
CA ASN A 78 15.91 -2.02 -7.29
C ASN A 78 16.19 -0.95 -8.36
N PRO A 79 17.15 -0.04 -8.19
CA PRO A 79 17.94 0.15 -6.98
C PRO A 79 17.15 0.88 -5.88
N GLU A 80 17.36 0.48 -4.64
CA GLU A 80 16.63 0.97 -3.48
C GLU A 80 16.74 2.50 -3.29
N HIS A 81 17.94 3.07 -3.49
CA HIS A 81 18.15 4.52 -3.35
C HIS A 81 17.34 5.36 -4.36
N CYS A 82 17.07 4.83 -5.55
CA CYS A 82 16.18 5.48 -6.51
C CYS A 82 14.71 5.45 -6.03
N PHE A 83 14.28 4.31 -5.50
CA PHE A 83 12.97 4.16 -4.92
C PHE A 83 12.76 5.15 -3.75
N VAL A 84 13.70 5.18 -2.80
CA VAL A 84 13.65 6.10 -1.65
C VAL A 84 13.53 7.56 -2.11
N ARG A 85 14.25 7.97 -3.15
CA ARG A 85 14.13 9.32 -3.71
C ARG A 85 12.72 9.61 -4.21
N HIS A 86 12.07 8.66 -4.92
CA HIS A 86 10.68 8.83 -5.37
C HIS A 86 9.71 8.95 -4.19
N VAL A 87 9.92 8.17 -3.12
CA VAL A 87 9.13 8.29 -1.89
C VAL A 87 9.30 9.68 -1.28
N MET A 88 10.54 10.17 -1.15
CA MET A 88 10.82 11.51 -0.61
C MET A 88 10.21 12.62 -1.47
N ASP A 89 10.23 12.50 -2.77
CA ASP A 89 9.60 13.47 -3.66
C ASP A 89 8.07 13.44 -3.55
N ALA A 90 7.47 12.26 -3.36
CA ALA A 90 6.05 12.14 -3.06
C ALA A 90 5.69 12.77 -1.71
N CYS A 91 6.50 12.59 -0.66
CA CYS A 91 6.31 13.24 0.64
C CYS A 91 6.30 14.78 0.50
N LYS A 92 7.28 15.36 -0.21
CA LYS A 92 7.32 16.82 -0.47
C LYS A 92 6.10 17.33 -1.23
N LEU A 93 5.55 16.51 -2.13
CA LEU A 93 4.31 16.85 -2.86
C LEU A 93 3.10 16.88 -1.92
N VAL A 94 2.94 15.85 -1.08
CA VAL A 94 1.86 15.76 -0.09
C VAL A 94 1.93 16.89 0.93
N GLU A 95 3.11 17.35 1.30
CA GLU A 95 3.24 18.53 2.18
C GLU A 95 2.74 19.81 1.56
N ARG A 96 2.96 19.98 0.26
CA ARG A 96 2.53 21.16 -0.49
C ARG A 96 1.04 21.09 -0.90
N GLN A 97 0.53 19.87 -1.11
CA GLN A 97 -0.82 19.57 -1.58
C GLN A 97 -1.48 18.56 -0.63
N ARG A 98 -1.84 19.03 0.56
CA ARG A 98 -2.28 18.21 1.69
C ARG A 98 -3.56 17.41 1.45
N ASP A 99 -4.38 17.82 0.50
CA ASP A 99 -5.65 17.20 0.09
C ASP A 99 -5.49 16.17 -1.04
N GLN A 100 -4.25 15.91 -1.49
CA GLN A 100 -3.92 14.95 -2.52
C GLN A 100 -3.22 13.71 -1.92
N ALA A 101 -3.49 12.55 -2.52
CA ALA A 101 -2.71 11.35 -2.31
C ALA A 101 -1.85 11.07 -3.56
N VAL A 102 -0.63 10.62 -3.38
CA VAL A 102 0.33 10.37 -4.45
C VAL A 102 0.56 8.87 -4.57
N LEU A 103 0.24 8.29 -5.72
CA LEU A 103 0.55 6.92 -6.09
C LEU A 103 1.96 6.87 -6.70
N LEU A 104 2.80 5.98 -6.22
CA LEU A 104 4.07 5.63 -6.86
C LEU A 104 3.81 4.48 -7.84
N ALA A 105 3.96 4.72 -9.13
CA ALA A 105 3.58 3.76 -10.16
C ALA A 105 4.79 3.21 -10.90
N ALA A 106 4.75 1.93 -11.26
CA ALA A 106 5.77 1.33 -12.09
C ALA A 106 5.53 1.66 -13.57
N VAL A 107 6.62 1.90 -14.30
CA VAL A 107 6.58 2.07 -15.75
C VAL A 107 6.45 0.69 -16.39
N PRO A 108 5.38 0.40 -17.13
CA PRO A 108 5.18 -0.89 -17.74
C PRO A 108 6.25 -1.18 -18.81
N ASP A 109 6.66 -2.43 -18.90
CA ASP A 109 7.53 -2.94 -19.98
C ASP A 109 6.78 -3.82 -20.99
N ARG A 110 5.54 -4.18 -20.67
CA ARG A 110 4.64 -4.98 -21.51
C ARG A 110 3.18 -4.69 -21.20
N PRO A 111 2.24 -4.99 -22.10
CA PRO A 111 0.84 -5.09 -21.72
C PRO A 111 0.62 -6.32 -20.83
N GLY A 112 -0.40 -6.29 -19.97
CA GLY A 112 -0.78 -7.41 -19.11
C GLY A 112 -1.97 -7.07 -18.21
N GLY A 113 -2.74 -8.09 -17.87
CA GLY A 113 -3.93 -7.96 -17.02
C GLY A 113 -3.68 -8.31 -15.54
N GLU A 114 -2.44 -8.54 -15.14
CA GLU A 114 -2.07 -8.95 -13.79
C GLU A 114 -2.08 -7.81 -12.77
N PHE A 115 -1.95 -6.56 -13.24
CA PHE A 115 -1.91 -5.36 -12.41
C PHE A 115 -3.08 -4.43 -12.69
N GLY A 116 -3.36 -3.53 -11.75
CA GLY A 116 -4.16 -2.35 -12.00
C GLY A 116 -3.39 -1.35 -12.87
N TRP A 117 -4.11 -0.58 -13.68
CA TRP A 117 -3.55 0.43 -14.58
C TRP A 117 -4.03 1.82 -14.21
N ILE A 118 -3.09 2.76 -14.13
CA ILE A 118 -3.32 4.16 -13.83
C ILE A 118 -3.18 4.95 -15.12
N GLN A 119 -4.23 5.68 -15.50
CA GLN A 119 -4.20 6.59 -16.64
C GLN A 119 -3.78 7.98 -16.16
N PRO A 120 -2.55 8.44 -16.42
CA PRO A 120 -2.11 9.77 -16.04
C PRO A 120 -2.67 10.82 -17.02
N ARG A 121 -2.89 12.03 -16.54
CA ARG A 121 -3.10 13.17 -17.43
C ARG A 121 -1.81 13.46 -18.17
N LYS A 122 -1.80 13.25 -19.49
CA LYS A 122 -0.62 13.58 -20.31
C LYS A 122 -0.28 15.06 -20.10
N ALA A 123 0.86 15.31 -19.51
CA ALA A 123 1.41 16.65 -19.44
C ALA A 123 1.86 17.04 -20.87
N GLY A 124 1.60 18.28 -21.29
CA GLY A 124 2.18 18.79 -22.52
C GLY A 124 3.72 18.65 -22.50
N ARG A 125 4.36 18.74 -23.67
CA ARG A 125 5.81 18.46 -23.90
C ARG A 125 6.83 18.95 -22.85
N ALA A 126 6.43 19.78 -21.90
CA ALA A 126 7.31 20.40 -20.88
C ALA A 126 7.24 19.78 -19.46
N ALA A 127 6.39 18.78 -19.18
CA ALA A 127 6.12 18.32 -17.82
C ALA A 127 6.50 16.84 -17.57
N SER A 128 7.60 16.38 -18.12
CA SER A 128 7.97 14.95 -18.11
C SER A 128 8.66 14.43 -16.82
N LYS A 129 8.78 15.21 -15.75
CA LYS A 129 9.51 14.79 -14.54
C LYS A 129 8.77 15.00 -13.22
N GLY A 130 7.46 15.21 -13.23
CA GLY A 130 6.69 15.50 -12.02
C GLY A 130 5.48 14.59 -11.83
N ALA A 131 4.84 14.69 -10.68
CA ALA A 131 3.57 14.01 -10.44
C ALA A 131 2.48 14.55 -11.37
N MET A 132 1.66 13.65 -11.88
CA MET A 132 0.57 13.92 -12.82
C MET A 132 -0.77 13.62 -12.13
N ARG A 133 -1.83 14.32 -12.51
CA ARG A 133 -3.18 13.96 -12.08
C ARG A 133 -3.59 12.61 -12.67
N VAL A 134 -4.28 11.79 -11.88
CA VAL A 134 -4.89 10.56 -12.37
C VAL A 134 -6.22 10.91 -13.03
N LEU A 135 -6.41 10.46 -14.27
CA LEU A 135 -7.66 10.60 -15.04
C LEU A 135 -8.57 9.40 -14.89
N GLY A 136 -8.00 8.21 -14.72
CA GLY A 136 -8.74 6.97 -14.62
C GLY A 136 -7.89 5.86 -14.05
N PHE A 137 -8.58 4.82 -13.62
CA PHE A 137 -8.00 3.60 -13.08
C PHE A 137 -8.74 2.39 -13.63
N ARG A 138 -8.02 1.33 -13.96
CA ARG A 138 -8.56 0.04 -14.41
C ARG A 138 -7.93 -1.09 -13.61
N GLU A 139 -8.73 -1.80 -12.85
CA GLU A 139 -8.27 -2.96 -12.09
C GLU A 139 -8.25 -4.19 -13.00
N ARG A 140 -7.06 -4.77 -13.22
CA ARG A 140 -6.83 -6.03 -13.93
C ARG A 140 -7.62 -6.15 -15.26
N PRO A 141 -7.37 -5.27 -16.23
CA PRO A 141 -8.07 -5.29 -17.52
C PRO A 141 -7.75 -6.57 -18.31
N GLY A 142 -8.60 -6.91 -19.26
CA GLY A 142 -8.29 -7.97 -20.22
C GLY A 142 -7.11 -7.60 -21.13
N LEU A 143 -6.52 -8.60 -21.81
CA LEU A 143 -5.32 -8.41 -22.63
C LEU A 143 -5.51 -7.33 -23.71
N ALA A 144 -6.64 -7.32 -24.40
CA ALA A 144 -6.91 -6.33 -25.45
C ALA A 144 -6.95 -4.89 -24.90
N GLU A 145 -7.59 -4.69 -23.74
CA GLU A 145 -7.65 -3.39 -23.07
C GLU A 145 -6.26 -2.97 -22.56
N SER A 146 -5.49 -3.91 -21.98
CA SER A 146 -4.14 -3.62 -21.48
C SER A 146 -3.16 -3.23 -22.59
N CYS A 147 -3.31 -3.74 -23.82
CA CYS A 147 -2.53 -3.29 -24.97
C CYS A 147 -2.79 -1.80 -25.27
N GLY A 148 -4.05 -1.39 -25.31
CA GLY A 148 -4.39 0.03 -25.52
C GLY A 148 -3.88 0.94 -24.39
N LEU A 149 -4.01 0.49 -23.14
CA LEU A 149 -3.48 1.24 -21.99
C LEU A 149 -1.96 1.38 -22.03
N PHE A 150 -1.25 0.33 -22.48
CA PHE A 150 0.19 0.36 -22.66
C PHE A 150 0.61 1.36 -23.75
N GLU A 151 -0.05 1.32 -24.90
CA GLU A 151 0.19 2.25 -26.03
C GLU A 151 -0.11 3.70 -25.63
N ASP A 152 -1.12 3.91 -24.79
CA ASP A 152 -1.49 5.21 -24.25
C ASP A 152 -0.51 5.74 -23.20
N GLY A 153 0.47 4.96 -22.77
CA GLY A 153 1.46 5.34 -21.76
C GLY A 153 0.88 5.35 -20.34
N CYS A 154 -0.11 4.51 -20.06
CA CYS A 154 -0.60 4.27 -18.70
C CYS A 154 0.45 3.54 -17.88
N LEU A 155 0.32 3.60 -16.55
CA LEU A 155 1.28 3.08 -15.58
C LEU A 155 0.68 1.91 -14.80
N TRP A 156 1.52 1.00 -14.31
CA TRP A 156 1.06 -0.05 -13.39
C TRP A 156 0.88 0.48 -11.98
N ASN A 157 -0.25 0.14 -11.38
CA ASN A 157 -0.50 0.40 -9.97
C ASN A 157 0.33 -0.54 -9.09
N THR A 158 1.12 0.01 -8.23
CA THR A 158 1.93 -0.74 -7.26
C THR A 158 1.30 -0.78 -5.87
N MET A 159 0.18 -0.10 -5.64
CA MET A 159 -0.38 0.11 -4.30
C MET A 159 0.56 0.84 -3.32
N ILE A 160 1.72 1.30 -3.78
CA ILE A 160 2.59 2.17 -2.98
C ILE A 160 2.03 3.59 -3.07
N MET A 161 1.73 4.21 -1.93
CA MET A 161 1.17 5.55 -1.92
C MET A 161 1.64 6.38 -0.72
N VAL A 162 1.70 7.68 -0.93
CA VAL A 162 2.02 8.68 0.08
C VAL A 162 0.85 9.64 0.21
N ALA A 163 0.39 9.89 1.43
CA ALA A 163 -0.71 10.83 1.68
C ALA A 163 -0.70 11.32 3.13
N ARG A 164 -1.43 12.39 3.43
CA ARG A 164 -1.88 12.60 4.81
C ARG A 164 -2.89 11.53 5.18
N ALA A 165 -2.76 10.96 6.36
CA ALA A 165 -3.67 9.92 6.85
C ALA A 165 -5.13 10.40 6.80
N ARG A 166 -5.37 11.67 7.17
CA ARG A 166 -6.67 12.33 7.07
C ARG A 166 -7.20 12.39 5.64
N THR A 167 -6.35 12.65 4.64
CA THR A 167 -6.76 12.72 3.24
C THR A 167 -7.31 11.38 2.75
N LEU A 168 -6.61 10.29 3.04
CA LEU A 168 -7.11 8.93 2.73
C LEU A 168 -8.40 8.61 3.48
N TRP A 169 -8.49 9.03 4.74
CA TRP A 169 -9.70 8.85 5.55
C TRP A 169 -10.92 9.54 4.92
N GLU A 170 -10.76 10.79 4.49
CA GLU A 170 -11.83 11.54 3.82
C GLU A 170 -12.19 10.97 2.45
N ILE A 171 -11.22 10.43 1.71
CA ILE A 171 -11.49 9.71 0.47
C ILE A 171 -12.31 8.44 0.77
N GLY A 172 -11.93 7.69 1.81
CA GLY A 172 -12.68 6.53 2.28
C GLY A 172 -14.13 6.86 2.63
N ARG A 173 -14.36 7.93 3.40
CA ARG A 173 -15.72 8.38 3.77
C ARG A 173 -16.60 8.68 2.57
N ARG A 174 -16.02 9.18 1.47
CA ARG A 174 -16.77 9.47 0.24
C ARG A 174 -17.07 8.23 -0.58
N CYS A 175 -16.13 7.29 -0.65
CA CYS A 175 -16.27 6.10 -1.47
C CYS A 175 -16.99 4.94 -0.76
N LEU A 176 -16.78 4.80 0.55
CA LEU A 176 -17.25 3.67 1.36
C LEU A 176 -17.90 4.17 2.67
N PRO A 177 -18.96 5.01 2.60
CA PRO A 177 -19.51 5.69 3.77
C PRO A 177 -19.98 4.75 4.88
N GLU A 178 -20.62 3.63 4.54
CA GLU A 178 -21.10 2.65 5.52
C GLU A 178 -19.94 2.02 6.30
N MET A 179 -18.89 1.58 5.60
CA MET A 179 -17.70 1.03 6.22
C MET A 179 -17.00 2.08 7.10
N MET A 180 -16.89 3.30 6.60
CA MET A 180 -16.18 4.37 7.31
C MET A 180 -16.92 4.87 8.54
N ASN A 181 -18.26 4.74 8.63
CA ASN A 181 -18.99 4.98 9.87
C ASN A 181 -18.50 4.06 11.02
N TRP A 182 -18.24 2.78 10.71
CA TRP A 182 -17.67 1.85 11.68
C TRP A 182 -16.23 2.19 12.04
N PHE A 183 -15.43 2.60 11.07
CA PHE A 183 -14.06 3.06 11.32
C PHE A 183 -14.01 4.37 12.11
N ASP A 184 -14.97 5.29 11.93
CA ASP A 184 -15.08 6.50 12.73
C ASP A 184 -15.36 6.17 14.21
N ALA A 185 -16.29 5.25 14.46
CA ALA A 185 -16.55 4.77 15.81
C ALA A 185 -15.33 4.07 16.42
N PHE A 186 -14.62 3.28 15.62
CA PHE A 186 -13.38 2.62 16.05
C PHE A 186 -12.27 3.62 16.38
N LEU A 187 -12.08 4.65 15.57
CA LEU A 187 -11.11 5.72 15.82
C LEU A 187 -11.42 6.47 17.12
N MET A 188 -12.70 6.78 17.38
CA MET A 188 -13.11 7.38 18.65
C MET A 188 -12.78 6.47 19.84
N LEU A 189 -13.05 5.19 19.73
CA LEU A 189 -12.73 4.21 20.77
C LEU A 189 -11.23 4.12 21.04
N LEU A 190 -10.38 4.13 20.00
CA LEU A 190 -8.93 4.16 20.16
C LEU A 190 -8.45 5.41 20.90
N ARG A 191 -9.02 6.58 20.61
CA ARG A 191 -8.72 7.83 21.32
C ARG A 191 -9.15 7.79 22.77
N ASP A 192 -10.30 7.21 23.09
CA ASP A 192 -10.77 7.07 24.46
C ASP A 192 -9.91 6.10 25.29
N ILE A 193 -9.39 5.04 24.66
CA ILE A 193 -8.39 4.17 25.29
C ILE A 193 -7.09 4.95 25.55
N GLN A 194 -6.63 5.72 24.56
CA GLN A 194 -5.37 6.46 24.66
C GLN A 194 -5.42 7.57 25.72
N THR A 195 -6.57 8.20 25.89
CA THR A 195 -6.80 9.22 26.93
C THR A 195 -7.15 8.63 28.29
N GLY A 196 -7.18 7.30 28.44
CA GLY A 196 -7.50 6.62 29.71
C GLY A 196 -8.97 6.63 30.10
N LYS A 197 -9.87 7.05 29.23
CA LYS A 197 -11.32 6.98 29.48
C LYS A 197 -11.85 5.55 29.41
N LEU A 198 -11.18 4.68 28.64
CA LEU A 198 -11.47 3.25 28.54
C LEU A 198 -10.22 2.45 28.90
N GLY A 199 -10.45 1.27 29.50
CA GLY A 199 -9.35 0.37 29.87
C GLY A 199 -8.61 -0.23 28.67
N PRO A 200 -7.30 -0.56 28.83
CA PRO A 200 -6.46 -1.08 27.76
C PRO A 200 -6.93 -2.44 27.22
N GLU A 201 -7.71 -3.20 27.98
CA GLU A 201 -8.29 -4.48 27.57
C GLU A 201 -9.23 -4.33 26.35
N MET A 202 -9.84 -3.17 26.18
CA MET A 202 -10.67 -2.86 25.02
C MET A 202 -9.88 -2.85 23.72
N LYS A 203 -8.58 -2.58 23.77
CA LYS A 203 -7.71 -2.53 22.58
C LYS A 203 -7.67 -3.87 21.84
N ALA A 204 -7.67 -4.98 22.56
CA ALA A 204 -7.65 -6.32 21.97
C ALA A 204 -9.01 -6.73 21.38
N LEU A 205 -10.11 -6.26 21.96
CA LEU A 205 -11.47 -6.63 21.55
C LEU A 205 -12.03 -5.74 20.43
N ALA A 206 -11.53 -4.52 20.32
CA ALA A 206 -12.05 -3.53 19.40
C ALA A 206 -11.96 -3.95 17.91
N PRO A 207 -10.84 -4.46 17.39
CA PRO A 207 -10.76 -4.93 16.01
C PRO A 207 -11.71 -6.10 15.73
N LEU A 208 -11.88 -7.02 16.69
CA LEU A 208 -12.79 -8.16 16.56
C LEU A 208 -14.24 -7.72 16.42
N ARG A 209 -14.65 -6.68 17.16
CA ARG A 209 -16.01 -6.11 17.04
C ARG A 209 -16.19 -5.37 15.73
N LEU A 210 -15.21 -4.53 15.36
CA LEU A 210 -15.23 -3.79 14.09
C LEU A 210 -15.42 -4.75 12.91
N TYR A 211 -14.59 -5.79 12.80
CA TYR A 211 -14.58 -6.70 11.65
C TYR A 211 -15.84 -7.57 11.51
N LYS A 212 -16.65 -7.68 12.56
CA LYS A 212 -17.99 -8.33 12.47
C LYS A 212 -19.00 -7.51 11.68
N GLU A 213 -18.85 -6.20 11.68
CA GLU A 213 -19.77 -5.25 11.06
C GLU A 213 -19.33 -4.84 9.65
N LEU A 214 -18.07 -5.11 9.27
CA LEU A 214 -17.53 -4.72 7.98
C LEU A 214 -17.93 -5.69 6.87
N SER A 215 -18.25 -5.13 5.71
CA SER A 215 -18.34 -5.86 4.45
C SER A 215 -16.97 -5.86 3.73
N PRO A 216 -16.67 -6.90 2.92
CA PRO A 216 -15.46 -6.93 2.11
C PRO A 216 -15.37 -5.75 1.16
N ALA A 217 -14.18 -5.13 1.07
CA ALA A 217 -13.91 -4.00 0.17
C ALA A 217 -12.48 -4.03 -0.36
N ASP A 218 -12.32 -3.69 -1.63
CA ASP A 218 -11.04 -3.63 -2.31
C ASP A 218 -10.64 -2.17 -2.57
N PHE A 219 -9.45 -1.77 -2.11
CA PHE A 219 -9.01 -0.37 -2.21
C PHE A 219 -8.87 0.08 -3.68
N SER A 220 -8.36 -0.77 -4.55
CA SER A 220 -8.21 -0.45 -5.96
C SER A 220 -9.54 -0.23 -6.66
N ARG A 221 -10.46 -1.18 -6.52
CA ARG A 221 -11.76 -1.15 -7.18
C ARG A 221 -12.71 -0.14 -6.55
N ASP A 222 -12.80 -0.16 -5.22
CA ASP A 222 -13.85 0.57 -4.52
C ASP A 222 -13.43 2.00 -4.13
N ILE A 223 -12.11 2.33 -4.25
CA ILE A 223 -11.59 3.67 -3.96
C ILE A 223 -10.82 4.25 -5.14
N LEU A 224 -9.73 3.62 -5.60
CA LEU A 224 -8.91 4.22 -6.67
C LEU A 224 -9.71 4.40 -7.97
N GLN A 225 -10.54 3.43 -8.33
CA GLN A 225 -11.34 3.49 -9.55
C GLN A 225 -12.45 4.54 -9.44
N GLN A 226 -13.04 4.73 -8.26
CA GLN A 226 -14.14 5.68 -8.06
C GLN A 226 -13.66 7.12 -7.84
N ALA A 227 -12.52 7.29 -7.18
CA ALA A 227 -12.00 8.59 -6.78
C ALA A 227 -10.68 8.95 -7.51
N ALA A 228 -10.43 8.42 -8.70
CA ALA A 228 -9.18 8.57 -9.44
C ALA A 228 -8.67 10.03 -9.48
N GLY A 229 -9.55 10.99 -9.71
CA GLY A 229 -9.21 12.42 -9.78
C GLY A 229 -8.70 13.05 -8.46
N GLN A 230 -8.76 12.34 -7.34
CA GLN A 230 -8.22 12.77 -6.05
C GLN A 230 -6.77 12.29 -5.82
N PHE A 231 -6.26 11.53 -6.77
CA PHE A 231 -4.91 11.02 -6.73
C PHE A 231 -4.01 11.72 -7.76
N MET A 232 -2.78 11.90 -7.36
CA MET A 232 -1.66 12.16 -8.25
C MET A 232 -0.90 10.86 -8.48
N VAL A 233 -0.17 10.76 -9.57
CA VAL A 233 0.72 9.63 -9.83
C VAL A 233 2.12 10.13 -10.14
N LEU A 234 3.11 9.50 -9.53
CA LEU A 234 4.54 9.73 -9.76
C LEU A 234 5.14 8.44 -10.33
N PRO A 235 5.60 8.44 -11.61
CA PRO A 235 6.29 7.29 -12.17
C PRO A 235 7.63 7.04 -11.46
N MET A 236 7.90 5.80 -11.08
CA MET A 236 9.19 5.39 -10.52
C MET A 236 10.20 5.10 -11.62
N GLU A 237 10.63 6.14 -12.34
CA GLU A 237 11.63 6.01 -13.41
C GLU A 237 12.96 5.49 -12.85
N GLY A 238 13.56 4.54 -13.56
CA GLY A 238 14.84 3.94 -13.18
C GLY A 238 14.76 2.95 -12.02
N VAL A 239 13.56 2.53 -11.63
CA VAL A 239 13.33 1.51 -10.61
C VAL A 239 12.74 0.26 -11.28
N VAL A 240 13.38 -0.87 -11.10
CA VAL A 240 12.80 -2.19 -11.35
C VAL A 240 11.90 -2.51 -10.17
N TRP A 241 10.63 -2.64 -10.45
CA TRP A 241 9.61 -3.02 -9.47
C TRP A 241 8.99 -4.36 -9.83
N CYS A 242 8.71 -5.17 -8.83
CA CYS A 242 7.98 -6.42 -8.95
C CYS A 242 7.22 -6.71 -7.66
N ASP A 243 6.00 -7.22 -7.74
CA ASP A 243 5.37 -7.90 -6.62
C ASP A 243 5.80 -9.37 -6.62
N TRP A 244 6.05 -9.93 -5.46
CA TRP A 244 6.44 -11.34 -5.33
C TRP A 244 5.23 -12.26 -5.07
N ALA A 245 4.10 -11.94 -5.69
CA ALA A 245 2.86 -12.68 -5.52
C ALA A 245 2.94 -14.12 -6.06
N CYS A 246 3.88 -14.42 -6.95
CA CYS A 246 4.11 -15.78 -7.45
C CYS A 246 5.60 -16.02 -7.79
N PRO A 247 6.07 -17.30 -7.79
CA PRO A 247 7.47 -17.66 -8.05
C PRO A 247 7.99 -17.18 -9.42
N GLU A 248 7.12 -17.16 -10.43
CA GLU A 248 7.46 -16.75 -11.80
C GLU A 248 7.91 -15.29 -11.83
N ARG A 249 7.20 -14.41 -11.12
CA ARG A 249 7.54 -12.97 -11.02
C ARG A 249 8.86 -12.75 -10.28
N VAL A 250 9.11 -13.52 -9.23
CA VAL A 250 10.40 -13.50 -8.53
C VAL A 250 11.53 -13.90 -9.49
N THR A 251 11.33 -14.97 -10.26
CA THR A 251 12.32 -15.45 -11.25
C THR A 251 12.60 -14.42 -12.34
N GLU A 252 11.54 -13.78 -12.87
CA GLU A 252 11.68 -12.72 -13.86
C GLU A 252 12.44 -11.50 -13.29
N ALA A 253 12.13 -11.08 -12.07
CA ALA A 253 12.82 -9.96 -11.42
C ALA A 253 14.30 -10.27 -11.20
N LEU A 254 14.65 -11.48 -10.76
CA LEU A 254 16.03 -11.91 -10.58
C LEU A 254 16.79 -11.99 -11.92
N ALA A 255 16.15 -12.48 -12.99
CA ALA A 255 16.74 -12.53 -14.33
C ALA A 255 17.07 -11.12 -14.86
N ARG A 256 16.18 -10.14 -14.66
CA ARG A 256 16.43 -8.72 -15.03
C ARG A 256 17.64 -8.12 -14.32
N LEU A 257 17.94 -8.62 -13.11
CA LEU A 257 19.08 -8.18 -12.32
C LEU A 257 20.35 -9.01 -12.53
N ASN A 258 20.36 -9.94 -13.48
CA ASN A 258 21.43 -10.94 -13.68
C ASN A 258 21.79 -11.68 -12.38
N ARG A 259 20.77 -11.97 -11.53
CA ARG A 259 20.95 -12.71 -10.27
C ARG A 259 20.49 -14.15 -10.45
N PRO A 260 21.27 -15.16 -10.02
CA PRO A 260 20.82 -16.55 -10.04
C PRO A 260 19.66 -16.73 -9.06
N HIS A 261 18.67 -17.55 -9.45
CA HIS A 261 17.61 -17.99 -8.54
C HIS A 261 17.93 -19.39 -8.01
N LEU A 262 17.61 -19.60 -6.73
CA LEU A 262 17.82 -20.89 -6.04
C LEU A 262 16.48 -21.64 -5.84
N PHE A 263 15.47 -21.39 -6.67
CA PHE A 263 14.24 -22.17 -6.61
C PHE A 263 14.46 -23.52 -7.26
N PRO A 264 14.03 -24.65 -6.62
CA PRO A 264 14.04 -25.94 -7.27
C PRO A 264 13.20 -25.87 -8.55
N ALA A 265 13.72 -26.39 -9.65
CA ALA A 265 12.94 -26.58 -10.85
C ALA A 265 11.75 -27.50 -10.50
N GLU A 266 10.54 -26.99 -10.70
CA GLU A 266 9.26 -27.68 -10.68
C GLU A 266 8.94 -28.60 -9.49
N SER A 267 8.29 -28.07 -8.48
CA SER A 267 7.27 -28.82 -7.76
C SER A 267 5.91 -28.39 -8.32
N GLY A 268 5.24 -29.34 -8.98
CA GLY A 268 3.97 -29.13 -9.67
C GLY A 268 2.93 -28.39 -8.81
N ALA A 269 2.29 -27.46 -9.46
CA ALA A 269 1.34 -26.53 -8.92
C ALA A 269 0.19 -27.20 -8.14
N ALA A 270 0.12 -26.92 -6.85
CA ALA A 270 -1.15 -26.89 -6.17
C ALA A 270 -1.57 -25.42 -6.03
N SER A 271 -2.60 -25.03 -6.75
CA SER A 271 -3.24 -23.73 -6.62
C SER A 271 -3.86 -23.60 -5.23
N ALA A 272 -3.11 -23.10 -4.28
CA ALA A 272 -3.63 -22.69 -2.99
C ALA A 272 -4.22 -21.28 -3.15
N GLY A 273 -5.50 -21.13 -2.77
CA GLY A 273 -6.23 -19.87 -2.80
C GLY A 273 -5.42 -18.73 -2.17
N GLY A 274 -5.21 -17.69 -2.95
CA GLY A 274 -4.30 -16.62 -2.66
C GLY A 274 -4.60 -15.89 -1.34
N ALA A 275 -3.75 -16.07 -0.36
CA ALA A 275 -3.63 -15.14 0.74
C ALA A 275 -3.06 -13.83 0.15
N ARG A 276 -3.83 -12.74 0.23
CA ARG A 276 -3.37 -11.41 -0.20
C ARG A 276 -2.28 -10.91 0.76
N PRO A 277 -1.32 -10.12 0.24
CA PRO A 277 -0.19 -9.64 1.04
C PRO A 277 -0.64 -8.73 2.18
N ALA A 278 0.13 -8.76 3.25
CA ALA A 278 0.06 -7.78 4.32
C ALA A 278 0.59 -6.42 3.84
N PHE A 279 0.09 -5.32 4.40
CA PHE A 279 0.58 -3.98 4.13
C PHE A 279 1.43 -3.48 5.29
N THR A 280 2.50 -2.77 4.97
CA THR A 280 3.25 -1.99 5.95
C THR A 280 2.95 -0.52 5.75
N VAL A 281 2.55 0.15 6.83
CA VAL A 281 2.35 1.61 6.84
C VAL A 281 3.47 2.20 7.65
N SER A 282 4.26 3.06 7.02
CA SER A 282 5.33 3.81 7.69
C SER A 282 5.00 5.29 7.69
N GLU A 283 5.14 5.93 8.84
CA GLU A 283 4.99 7.36 9.00
C GLU A 283 6.35 8.03 8.87
N ILE A 284 6.46 9.05 8.04
CA ILE A 284 7.68 9.82 7.83
C ILE A 284 7.43 11.25 8.29
N HIS A 285 8.28 11.74 9.19
CA HIS A 285 8.40 13.16 9.46
C HIS A 285 9.43 13.74 8.50
N ALA A 286 9.03 14.76 7.75
CA ALA A 286 9.93 15.54 6.91
C ALA A 286 10.60 16.65 7.72
#